data_5886aa7dbff3a59bd8d1d987fc6b2f45
#
_entry.id   5886aa7dbff3a59bd8d1d987fc6b2f45
#
_cell.length_a   1.000
_cell.length_b   1.000
_cell.length_c   1.000
_cell.angle_alpha   90.00
_cell.angle_beta   90.00
_cell.angle_gamma   90.00
#
_symmetry.space_group_name_H-M   'P 1'
#
loop_
_entity.id
_entity.type
_entity.pdbx_description
1 polymer ?
#
loop_
_entity_poly.entity_id
_entity_poly.type
_entity_poly.pdbx_seq_one_letter_code
_entity_poly.pdbx_strand_id
1 'polypeptide(L)'
;MQFGLVGSEMCIRDRLPTMGGQTGLNTALTLAKEGVLQKYNVELIGASREAIDKAEDRELFDKTMKGIGIETPRSGIAHSMEEALTVQEGLGFPCIIRPSFTLGGSGGGVAYNVQEFREICEKGLDLSPTTELLIDESLLGWKEFELEVVRDKNDNCIIICSIENFDPMGVHTGDSITIAPAQTLTDKEYQILRDQSFKILREIGVETGGSNVQFGINPENGRVVVIEMNPRVSRSSALASKATGFPIAKVAALLSVGFTLDELQNDITKGLTPASFEPS
;
A
#
# COMPACT_ATOMS: atom_id res chain seq x y z
N MET A 1 -30.75 26.66 -1.56
CA MET A 1 -29.93 27.06 -2.70
C MET A 1 -29.67 25.84 -3.56
N GLN A 2 -30.31 25.75 -4.70
CA GLN A 2 -29.97 24.72 -5.68
C GLN A 2 -28.64 25.13 -6.30
N PHE A 3 -27.58 24.40 -5.96
CA PHE A 3 -26.38 24.47 -6.77
C PHE A 3 -26.68 23.72 -8.07
N GLY A 4 -27.24 24.45 -9.05
CA GLY A 4 -27.29 23.98 -10.41
C GLY A 4 -25.84 23.81 -10.87
N LEU A 5 -25.44 22.60 -11.25
CA LEU A 5 -24.28 22.37 -12.08
C LEU A 5 -24.43 23.26 -13.30
N VAL A 6 -23.65 24.32 -13.37
CA VAL A 6 -23.63 25.24 -14.51
C VAL A 6 -23.02 24.47 -15.67
N GLY A 7 -23.83 24.11 -16.61
CA GLY A 7 -23.48 23.38 -17.81
C GLY A 7 -23.89 21.92 -17.74
N SER A 8 -25.07 21.60 -18.22
CA SER A 8 -25.51 20.23 -18.53
C SER A 8 -24.59 19.52 -19.55
N GLU A 9 -23.55 20.17 -20.00
CA GLU A 9 -22.58 19.71 -20.99
C GLU A 9 -21.18 19.45 -20.43
N MET A 10 -20.95 19.67 -19.13
CA MET A 10 -19.78 19.09 -18.48
C MET A 10 -20.04 17.60 -18.35
N CYS A 11 -19.85 16.90 -19.43
CA CYS A 11 -19.72 15.46 -19.42
C CYS A 11 -18.56 15.13 -18.50
N ILE A 12 -18.86 14.65 -17.29
CA ILE A 12 -17.85 14.05 -16.41
C ILE A 12 -17.35 12.84 -17.18
N ARG A 13 -16.14 12.93 -17.73
CA ARG A 13 -15.53 11.88 -18.56
C ARG A 13 -14.51 11.07 -17.78
N ASP A 14 -14.15 11.52 -16.58
CA ASP A 14 -13.09 10.99 -15.77
C ASP A 14 -13.46 10.93 -14.30
N ARG A 15 -12.85 9.98 -13.63
CA ARG A 15 -12.95 9.80 -12.19
C ARG A 15 -11.56 9.57 -11.58
N LEU A 16 -11.22 10.36 -10.58
CA LEU A 16 -9.97 10.26 -9.83
C LEU A 16 -10.22 9.58 -8.49
N PRO A 17 -10.11 8.22 -8.39
CA PRO A 17 -10.39 7.49 -7.16
C PRO A 17 -9.29 7.64 -6.12
N THR A 18 -8.07 7.93 -6.56
CA THR A 18 -6.86 7.96 -5.71
C THR A 18 -6.82 9.10 -4.70
N MET A 19 -7.78 10.04 -4.77
CA MET A 19 -7.94 11.16 -3.83
C MET A 19 -9.07 10.95 -2.83
N GLY A 20 -9.84 9.87 -2.94
CA GLY A 20 -11.00 9.56 -2.11
C GLY A 20 -10.75 8.54 -0.99
N GLY A 21 -9.48 8.22 -0.70
CA GLY A 21 -9.13 7.17 0.24
C GLY A 21 -9.62 5.79 -0.21
N GLN A 22 -9.68 4.83 0.72
CA GLN A 22 -10.13 3.46 0.42
C GLN A 22 -11.55 3.39 -0.11
N THR A 23 -12.45 4.23 0.41
CA THR A 23 -13.84 4.30 -0.07
C THR A 23 -13.91 4.74 -1.53
N GLY A 24 -13.06 5.69 -1.94
CA GLY A 24 -12.97 6.13 -3.34
C GLY A 24 -12.52 5.02 -4.26
N LEU A 25 -11.47 4.28 -3.89
CA LEU A 25 -10.98 3.13 -4.66
C LEU A 25 -12.03 2.02 -4.77
N ASN A 26 -12.60 1.58 -3.66
CA ASN A 26 -13.60 0.51 -3.64
C ASN A 26 -14.84 0.86 -4.48
N THR A 27 -15.31 2.11 -4.38
CA THR A 27 -16.43 2.58 -5.19
C THR A 27 -16.09 2.56 -6.69
N ALA A 28 -14.91 3.01 -7.07
CA ALA A 28 -14.48 3.02 -8.47
C ALA A 28 -14.35 1.58 -9.03
N LEU A 29 -13.78 0.66 -8.26
CA LEU A 29 -13.70 -0.76 -8.63
C LEU A 29 -15.08 -1.39 -8.81
N THR A 30 -16.02 -1.12 -7.90
CA THR A 30 -17.40 -1.61 -8.02
C THR A 30 -18.06 -1.09 -9.28
N LEU A 31 -17.98 0.20 -9.55
CA LEU A 31 -18.54 0.81 -10.76
C LEU A 31 -17.91 0.25 -12.04
N ALA A 32 -16.60 -0.04 -12.01
CA ALA A 32 -15.91 -0.65 -13.15
C ALA A 32 -16.36 -2.10 -13.36
N LYS A 33 -16.46 -2.90 -12.28
CA LYS A 33 -16.91 -4.31 -12.33
C LYS A 33 -18.35 -4.45 -12.84
N GLU A 34 -19.23 -3.53 -12.45
CA GLU A 34 -20.63 -3.49 -12.90
C GLU A 34 -20.82 -2.89 -14.31
N GLY A 35 -19.73 -2.50 -14.98
CA GLY A 35 -19.78 -1.92 -16.33
C GLY A 35 -20.37 -0.50 -16.39
N VAL A 36 -20.57 0.15 -15.25
CA VAL A 36 -21.18 1.50 -15.18
C VAL A 36 -20.26 2.52 -15.84
N LEU A 37 -18.96 2.45 -15.59
CA LEU A 37 -17.98 3.38 -16.18
C LEU A 37 -18.00 3.28 -17.71
N GLN A 38 -18.00 2.08 -18.26
CA GLN A 38 -18.07 1.84 -19.71
C GLN A 38 -19.39 2.35 -20.31
N LYS A 39 -20.51 2.08 -19.63
CA LYS A 39 -21.84 2.52 -20.08
C LYS A 39 -21.93 4.03 -20.25
N TYR A 40 -21.27 4.78 -19.39
CA TYR A 40 -21.30 6.25 -19.41
C TYR A 40 -20.03 6.87 -19.98
N ASN A 41 -19.13 6.07 -20.55
CA ASN A 41 -17.85 6.49 -21.12
C ASN A 41 -17.03 7.35 -20.13
N VAL A 42 -16.89 6.86 -18.90
CA VAL A 42 -16.11 7.49 -17.83
C VAL A 42 -14.79 6.75 -17.69
N GLU A 43 -13.68 7.46 -17.74
CA GLU A 43 -12.32 6.96 -17.58
C GLU A 43 -11.88 7.04 -16.12
N LEU A 44 -11.10 6.05 -15.64
CA LEU A 44 -10.38 6.12 -14.37
C LEU A 44 -9.02 6.77 -14.62
N ILE A 45 -8.79 7.92 -13.98
CA ILE A 45 -7.52 8.65 -14.00
C ILE A 45 -6.80 8.50 -12.65
N GLY A 46 -5.49 8.69 -12.62
CA GLY A 46 -4.65 8.55 -11.41
C GLY A 46 -4.16 7.12 -11.16
N ALA A 47 -5.03 6.12 -11.26
CA ALA A 47 -4.65 4.72 -11.27
C ALA A 47 -5.64 3.90 -12.10
N SER A 48 -5.13 2.97 -12.89
CA SER A 48 -5.96 2.04 -13.67
C SER A 48 -6.62 1.00 -12.77
N ARG A 49 -7.68 0.36 -13.26
CA ARG A 49 -8.32 -0.74 -12.53
C ARG A 49 -7.31 -1.85 -12.21
N GLU A 50 -6.51 -2.23 -13.20
CA GLU A 50 -5.50 -3.28 -13.06
C GLU A 50 -4.45 -2.93 -11.99
N ALA A 51 -4.02 -1.67 -11.93
CA ALA A 51 -3.09 -1.19 -10.92
C ALA A 51 -3.71 -1.26 -9.52
N ILE A 52 -4.98 -0.87 -9.38
CA ILE A 52 -5.69 -0.94 -8.10
C ILE A 52 -5.89 -2.40 -7.68
N ASP A 53 -6.36 -3.28 -8.59
CA ASP A 53 -6.56 -4.70 -8.29
C ASP A 53 -5.21 -5.37 -7.87
N LYS A 54 -4.10 -5.10 -8.57
CA LYS A 54 -2.76 -5.61 -8.20
C LYS A 54 -2.26 -5.11 -6.84
N ALA A 55 -2.58 -3.88 -6.48
CA ALA A 55 -2.12 -3.29 -5.22
C ALA A 55 -2.97 -3.72 -4.01
N GLU A 56 -4.29 -3.87 -4.20
CA GLU A 56 -5.25 -4.11 -3.12
C GLU A 56 -5.53 -5.60 -2.89
N ASP A 57 -5.38 -6.45 -3.93
CA ASP A 57 -5.53 -7.89 -3.80
C ASP A 57 -4.22 -8.50 -3.31
N ARG A 58 -4.27 -9.08 -2.12
CA ARG A 58 -3.08 -9.60 -1.43
C ARG A 58 -2.36 -10.71 -2.21
N GLU A 59 -3.11 -11.61 -2.83
CA GLU A 59 -2.54 -12.72 -3.60
C GLU A 59 -1.87 -12.21 -4.89
N LEU A 60 -2.54 -11.29 -5.59
CA LEU A 60 -1.98 -10.64 -6.77
C LEU A 60 -0.75 -9.80 -6.42
N PHE A 61 -0.80 -9.08 -5.30
CA PHE A 61 0.34 -8.30 -4.81
C PHE A 61 1.54 -9.19 -4.52
N ASP A 62 1.36 -10.24 -3.72
CA ASP A 62 2.42 -11.20 -3.38
C ASP A 62 3.04 -11.83 -4.63
N LYS A 63 2.20 -12.32 -5.55
CA LYS A 63 2.66 -12.87 -6.83
C LYS A 63 3.43 -11.86 -7.66
N THR A 64 2.96 -10.61 -7.70
CA THR A 64 3.60 -9.52 -8.44
C THR A 64 4.97 -9.19 -7.83
N MET A 65 5.06 -9.07 -6.51
CA MET A 65 6.32 -8.80 -5.80
C MET A 65 7.34 -9.92 -6.00
N LYS A 66 6.92 -11.18 -5.90
CA LYS A 66 7.78 -12.35 -6.19
C LYS A 66 8.29 -12.33 -7.64
N GLY A 67 7.47 -11.90 -8.59
CA GLY A 67 7.84 -11.78 -10.00
C GLY A 67 8.99 -10.80 -10.27
N ILE A 68 9.14 -9.77 -9.45
CA ILE A 68 10.21 -8.76 -9.55
C ILE A 68 11.33 -8.96 -8.51
N GLY A 69 11.30 -10.07 -7.77
CA GLY A 69 12.33 -10.42 -6.79
C GLY A 69 12.31 -9.57 -5.52
N ILE A 70 11.13 -9.06 -5.13
CA ILE A 70 10.93 -8.33 -3.88
C ILE A 70 10.26 -9.27 -2.88
N GLU A 71 10.80 -9.34 -1.67
CA GLU A 71 10.27 -10.18 -0.62
C GLU A 71 9.02 -9.56 0.02
N THR A 72 8.01 -10.40 0.22
CA THR A 72 6.83 -10.16 1.05
C THR A 72 6.92 -11.01 2.32
N PRO A 73 6.12 -10.75 3.36
CA PRO A 73 5.99 -11.68 4.47
C PRO A 73 5.62 -13.08 3.96
N ARG A 74 6.31 -14.10 4.45
CA ARG A 74 6.00 -15.49 4.08
C ARG A 74 4.62 -15.85 4.58
N SER A 75 3.84 -16.51 3.75
CA SER A 75 2.47 -16.91 4.07
C SER A 75 2.11 -18.23 3.41
N GLY A 76 1.08 -18.86 3.95
CA GLY A 76 0.48 -20.05 3.35
C GLY A 76 -0.99 -20.14 3.68
N ILE A 77 -1.74 -20.81 2.80
CA ILE A 77 -3.17 -21.11 3.00
C ILE A 77 -3.30 -22.55 3.47
N ALA A 78 -4.22 -22.81 4.37
CA ALA A 78 -4.53 -24.13 4.88
C ALA A 78 -6.05 -24.34 5.01
N HIS A 79 -6.54 -25.50 4.58
CA HIS A 79 -7.92 -25.91 4.70
C HIS A 79 -8.10 -27.05 5.71
N SER A 80 -7.02 -27.48 6.34
CA SER A 80 -6.99 -28.51 7.37
C SER A 80 -5.91 -28.25 8.40
N MET A 81 -5.99 -28.89 9.55
CA MET A 81 -4.95 -28.83 10.57
C MET A 81 -3.61 -29.39 10.07
N GLU A 82 -3.63 -30.43 9.25
CA GLU A 82 -2.42 -31.04 8.68
C GLU A 82 -1.70 -30.07 7.74
N GLU A 83 -2.45 -29.42 6.85
CA GLU A 83 -1.90 -28.37 5.98
C GLU A 83 -1.38 -27.19 6.79
N ALA A 84 -2.13 -26.76 7.82
CA ALA A 84 -1.72 -25.66 8.69
C ALA A 84 -0.40 -25.94 9.40
N LEU A 85 -0.18 -27.14 9.90
CA LEU A 85 1.08 -27.54 10.51
C LEU A 85 2.23 -27.56 9.50
N THR A 86 1.99 -28.02 8.29
CA THR A 86 2.98 -28.00 7.21
C THR A 86 3.41 -26.57 6.86
N VAL A 87 2.45 -25.65 6.78
CA VAL A 87 2.74 -24.22 6.56
C VAL A 87 3.55 -23.66 7.73
N GLN A 88 3.14 -23.96 8.96
CA GLN A 88 3.82 -23.46 10.16
C GLN A 88 5.28 -23.95 10.26
N GLU A 89 5.58 -25.20 9.90
CA GLU A 89 6.94 -25.72 9.87
C GLU A 89 7.87 -24.89 8.98
N GLY A 90 7.34 -24.37 7.86
CA GLY A 90 8.05 -23.48 6.95
C GLY A 90 8.21 -22.04 7.46
N LEU A 91 7.28 -21.56 8.28
CA LEU A 91 7.25 -20.19 8.79
C LEU A 91 7.99 -20.02 10.12
N GLY A 92 7.88 -21.00 11.01
CA GLY A 92 8.35 -20.90 12.39
C GLY A 92 7.37 -20.17 13.32
N PHE A 93 7.84 -19.82 14.52
CA PHE A 93 7.10 -19.02 15.49
C PHE A 93 7.81 -17.68 15.77
N PRO A 94 7.07 -16.61 16.15
CA PRO A 94 5.61 -16.55 16.16
C PRO A 94 5.03 -16.49 14.74
N CYS A 95 3.75 -16.94 14.57
CA CYS A 95 3.01 -16.79 13.33
C CYS A 95 1.60 -16.25 13.60
N ILE A 96 1.01 -15.63 12.58
CA ILE A 96 -0.30 -15.00 12.65
C ILE A 96 -1.29 -15.87 11.87
N ILE A 97 -2.39 -16.24 12.50
CA ILE A 97 -3.46 -17.03 11.90
C ILE A 97 -4.66 -16.13 11.68
N ARG A 98 -5.21 -16.15 10.47
CA ARG A 98 -6.38 -15.37 10.09
C ARG A 98 -7.37 -16.26 9.34
N PRO A 99 -8.56 -16.56 9.91
CA PRO A 99 -9.61 -17.22 9.17
C PRO A 99 -10.12 -16.35 8.03
N SER A 100 -10.29 -16.94 6.84
CA SER A 100 -10.81 -16.22 5.69
C SER A 100 -12.30 -15.93 5.85
N PHE A 101 -12.72 -14.77 5.36
CA PHE A 101 -14.12 -14.31 5.33
C PHE A 101 -14.81 -14.17 6.69
N THR A 102 -14.08 -14.00 7.79
CA THR A 102 -14.64 -13.69 9.10
C THR A 102 -14.78 -12.18 9.32
N LEU A 103 -15.84 -11.78 10.01
CA LEU A 103 -16.08 -10.38 10.36
C LEU A 103 -15.21 -9.96 11.55
N GLY A 104 -14.50 -8.84 11.41
CA GLY A 104 -13.75 -8.21 12.49
C GLY A 104 -12.57 -9.02 13.03
N GLY A 105 -11.99 -9.94 12.21
CA GLY A 105 -10.84 -10.76 12.62
C GLY A 105 -11.16 -11.84 13.65
N SER A 106 -12.44 -12.20 13.81
CA SER A 106 -12.88 -13.24 14.76
C SER A 106 -12.23 -14.58 14.47
N GLY A 107 -11.68 -15.22 15.50
CA GLY A 107 -11.06 -16.55 15.41
C GLY A 107 -9.60 -16.55 14.98
N GLY A 108 -9.03 -15.38 14.63
CA GLY A 108 -7.62 -15.23 14.38
C GLY A 108 -6.81 -14.91 15.64
N GLY A 109 -5.48 -14.98 15.53
CA GLY A 109 -4.58 -14.66 16.62
C GLY A 109 -3.11 -14.84 16.25
N VAL A 110 -2.25 -14.55 17.21
CA VAL A 110 -0.81 -14.81 17.13
C VAL A 110 -0.50 -16.04 17.96
N ALA A 111 0.18 -17.00 17.37
CA ALA A 111 0.65 -18.20 18.06
C ALA A 111 2.16 -18.11 18.29
N TYR A 112 2.57 -18.36 19.50
CA TYR A 112 3.99 -18.37 19.92
C TYR A 112 4.54 -19.80 20.10
N ASN A 113 3.66 -20.79 20.09
CA ASN A 113 4.01 -22.21 20.21
C ASN A 113 2.98 -23.10 19.54
N VAL A 114 3.31 -24.38 19.40
CA VAL A 114 2.45 -25.39 18.70
C VAL A 114 1.10 -25.56 19.37
N GLN A 115 1.00 -25.44 20.69
CA GLN A 115 -0.26 -25.61 21.39
C GLN A 115 -1.23 -24.47 21.07
N GLU A 116 -0.79 -23.22 21.23
CA GLU A 116 -1.56 -22.03 20.86
C GLU A 116 -1.94 -22.08 19.38
N PHE A 117 -1.00 -22.49 18.53
CA PHE A 117 -1.24 -22.62 17.10
C PHE A 117 -2.42 -23.55 16.79
N ARG A 118 -2.44 -24.74 17.40
CA ARG A 118 -3.52 -25.70 17.21
C ARG A 118 -4.86 -25.16 17.67
N GLU A 119 -4.90 -24.57 18.87
CA GLU A 119 -6.14 -24.01 19.45
C GLU A 119 -6.73 -22.89 18.56
N ILE A 120 -5.87 -22.02 18.02
CA ILE A 120 -6.31 -20.93 17.13
C ILE A 120 -6.75 -21.49 15.77
N CYS A 121 -6.00 -22.43 15.19
CA CYS A 121 -6.34 -23.02 13.90
C CYS A 121 -7.65 -23.82 13.97
N GLU A 122 -7.89 -24.65 14.99
CA GLU A 122 -9.16 -25.38 15.17
C GLU A 122 -10.33 -24.42 15.19
N LYS A 123 -10.25 -23.39 16.05
CA LYS A 123 -11.29 -22.37 16.15
C LYS A 123 -11.47 -21.58 14.84
N GLY A 124 -10.38 -21.28 14.17
CA GLY A 124 -10.40 -20.52 12.93
C GLY A 124 -11.01 -21.30 11.76
N LEU A 125 -10.70 -22.60 11.63
CA LEU A 125 -11.28 -23.48 10.62
C LEU A 125 -12.80 -23.63 10.82
N ASP A 126 -13.24 -23.73 12.08
CA ASP A 126 -14.67 -23.82 12.41
C ASP A 126 -15.44 -22.52 12.11
N LEU A 127 -14.80 -21.38 12.30
CA LEU A 127 -15.41 -20.06 12.09
C LEU A 127 -15.36 -19.58 10.63
N SER A 128 -14.41 -20.08 9.83
CA SER A 128 -14.30 -19.71 8.42
C SER A 128 -15.40 -20.37 7.60
N PRO A 129 -16.24 -19.61 6.88
CA PRO A 129 -17.27 -20.15 6.01
C PRO A 129 -16.72 -21.05 4.89
N THR A 130 -15.45 -20.88 4.53
CA THR A 130 -14.75 -21.63 3.49
C THR A 130 -13.81 -22.68 4.07
N THR A 131 -13.76 -22.85 5.40
CA THR A 131 -12.80 -23.71 6.10
C THR A 131 -11.37 -23.41 5.64
N GLU A 132 -11.01 -22.12 5.64
CA GLU A 132 -9.73 -21.62 5.13
C GLU A 132 -9.04 -20.71 6.16
N LEU A 133 -7.76 -20.95 6.37
CA LEU A 133 -6.87 -20.12 7.17
C LEU A 133 -5.77 -19.55 6.30
N LEU A 134 -5.50 -18.27 6.48
CA LEU A 134 -4.26 -17.65 6.06
C LEU A 134 -3.30 -17.60 7.25
N ILE A 135 -2.12 -18.16 7.07
CA ILE A 135 -1.08 -18.23 8.09
C ILE A 135 0.12 -17.45 7.60
N ASP A 136 0.51 -16.41 8.34
CA ASP A 136 1.61 -15.52 7.99
C ASP A 136 2.74 -15.62 9.00
N GLU A 137 3.98 -15.41 8.55
CA GLU A 137 5.08 -15.13 9.46
C GLU A 137 4.79 -13.84 10.24
N SER A 138 5.16 -13.82 11.51
CA SER A 138 4.98 -12.64 12.33
C SER A 138 6.11 -11.65 12.12
N LEU A 139 5.76 -10.41 11.87
CA LEU A 139 6.69 -9.28 11.84
C LEU A 139 6.68 -8.49 13.16
N LEU A 140 6.13 -9.05 14.24
CA LEU A 140 6.14 -8.39 15.55
C LEU A 140 7.56 -8.01 15.96
N GLY A 141 7.72 -6.77 16.39
CA GLY A 141 9.02 -6.24 16.81
C GLY A 141 9.91 -5.76 15.66
N TRP A 142 9.50 -5.93 14.39
CA TRP A 142 10.24 -5.36 13.27
C TRP A 142 10.06 -3.84 13.22
N LYS A 143 11.02 -3.14 12.63
CA LYS A 143 10.90 -1.72 12.33
C LYS A 143 9.96 -1.53 11.15
N GLU A 144 9.11 -0.51 11.22
CA GLU A 144 8.16 -0.16 10.16
C GLU A 144 8.52 1.17 9.53
N PHE A 145 8.66 1.16 8.20
CA PHE A 145 8.94 2.34 7.40
C PHE A 145 7.96 2.47 6.25
N GLU A 146 7.70 3.71 5.88
CA GLU A 146 6.87 4.04 4.73
C GLU A 146 7.63 5.00 3.81
N LEU A 147 7.48 4.83 2.51
CA LEU A 147 7.96 5.80 1.53
C LEU A 147 6.77 6.40 0.78
N GLU A 148 6.69 7.71 0.79
CA GLU A 148 5.76 8.46 -0.04
C GLU A 148 6.42 8.72 -1.38
N VAL A 149 5.84 8.16 -2.44
CA VAL A 149 6.41 8.10 -3.79
C VAL A 149 5.46 8.77 -4.76
N VAL A 150 5.99 9.54 -5.68
CA VAL A 150 5.23 10.10 -6.79
C VAL A 150 5.85 9.67 -8.11
N ARG A 151 5.02 9.19 -9.04
CA ARG A 151 5.42 8.80 -10.38
C ARG A 151 4.49 9.42 -11.42
N ASP A 152 5.06 9.86 -12.55
CA ASP A 152 4.33 10.38 -13.70
C ASP A 152 4.37 9.43 -14.91
N LYS A 153 3.61 9.80 -15.95
CA LYS A 153 3.51 9.02 -17.21
C LYS A 153 4.82 8.91 -17.99
N ASN A 154 5.80 9.79 -17.74
CA ASN A 154 7.11 9.79 -18.37
C ASN A 154 8.14 8.98 -17.57
N ASP A 155 7.69 8.25 -16.53
CA ASP A 155 8.51 7.47 -15.61
C ASP A 155 9.45 8.33 -14.74
N ASN A 156 9.18 9.62 -14.58
CA ASN A 156 9.81 10.39 -13.51
C ASN A 156 9.26 9.85 -12.19
N CYS A 157 10.13 9.29 -11.36
CA CYS A 157 9.75 8.67 -10.10
C CYS A 157 10.64 9.22 -8.98
N ILE A 158 10.02 9.77 -7.93
CA ILE A 158 10.72 10.44 -6.83
C ILE A 158 10.16 10.01 -5.47
N ILE A 159 11.02 9.94 -4.47
CA ILE A 159 10.63 9.82 -3.07
C ILE A 159 10.40 11.21 -2.51
N ILE A 160 9.22 11.46 -1.97
CA ILE A 160 8.89 12.74 -1.34
C ILE A 160 9.39 12.77 0.10
N CYS A 161 9.18 11.68 0.82
CA CYS A 161 9.58 11.56 2.22
C CYS A 161 9.66 10.09 2.63
N SER A 162 10.62 9.78 3.48
CA SER A 162 10.62 8.56 4.28
C SER A 162 9.89 8.82 5.60
N ILE A 163 9.12 7.86 6.04
CA ILE A 163 8.36 7.93 7.29
C ILE A 163 8.71 6.72 8.15
N GLU A 164 8.83 6.92 9.43
CA GLU A 164 9.09 5.87 10.40
C GLU A 164 7.94 5.82 11.40
N ASN A 165 7.38 4.63 11.59
CA ASN A 165 6.53 4.33 12.72
C ASN A 165 7.44 3.90 13.88
N PHE A 166 7.58 4.75 14.89
CA PHE A 166 8.56 4.59 15.95
C PHE A 166 8.30 3.36 16.84
N ASP A 167 7.03 3.06 17.04
CA ASP A 167 6.63 1.84 17.73
C ASP A 167 6.85 0.63 16.80
N PRO A 168 7.39 -0.47 17.35
CA PRO A 168 7.64 -1.65 16.53
C PRO A 168 6.34 -2.25 15.99
N MET A 169 6.44 -3.00 14.90
CA MET A 169 5.29 -3.70 14.33
C MET A 169 4.54 -4.52 15.36
N GLY A 170 3.21 -4.45 15.32
CA GLY A 170 2.28 -4.98 16.30
C GLY A 170 1.48 -3.87 16.98
N VAL A 171 1.98 -2.64 17.00
CA VAL A 171 1.19 -1.44 17.30
C VAL A 171 0.58 -0.94 15.99
N HIS A 172 -0.73 -0.64 16.01
CA HIS A 172 -1.39 -0.14 14.81
C HIS A 172 -0.82 1.22 14.40
N THR A 173 -0.55 1.43 13.11
CA THR A 173 0.04 2.67 12.58
C THR A 173 -0.70 3.94 13.00
N GLY A 174 -2.03 3.85 13.23
CA GLY A 174 -2.85 4.96 13.73
C GLY A 174 -2.61 5.32 15.20
N ASP A 175 -1.99 4.43 15.97
CA ASP A 175 -1.69 4.57 17.38
C ASP A 175 -0.20 4.74 17.67
N SER A 176 0.64 4.58 16.63
CA SER A 176 2.10 4.74 16.70
C SER A 176 2.52 6.20 16.58
N ILE A 177 3.67 6.53 17.19
CA ILE A 177 4.35 7.80 16.95
C ILE A 177 4.96 7.74 15.56
N THR A 178 4.53 8.61 14.67
CA THR A 178 4.98 8.69 13.30
C THR A 178 5.93 9.85 13.09
N ILE A 179 7.13 9.59 12.57
CA ILE A 179 8.20 10.57 12.37
C ILE A 179 8.50 10.71 10.87
N ALA A 180 8.56 11.93 10.39
CA ALA A 180 8.92 12.26 9.01
C ALA A 180 9.94 13.43 9.00
N PRO A 181 11.12 13.25 8.36
CA PRO A 181 11.62 12.03 7.73
C PRO A 181 12.02 10.96 8.75
N ALA A 182 12.17 9.70 8.30
CA ALA A 182 12.66 8.58 9.11
C ALA A 182 14.03 8.88 9.73
N GLN A 183 14.22 8.52 11.01
CA GLN A 183 15.41 8.87 11.77
C GLN A 183 16.40 7.71 11.94
N THR A 184 15.95 6.47 11.83
CA THR A 184 16.76 5.28 12.13
C THR A 184 17.13 4.47 10.88
N LEU A 185 16.78 4.93 9.68
CA LEU A 185 17.26 4.35 8.44
C LEU A 185 18.72 4.74 8.19
N THR A 186 19.55 3.76 7.89
CA THR A 186 20.87 4.02 7.30
C THR A 186 20.69 4.41 5.82
N ASP A 187 21.67 5.12 5.26
CA ASP A 187 21.63 5.46 3.83
C ASP A 187 21.50 4.21 2.93
N LYS A 188 22.20 3.15 3.28
CA LYS A 188 22.11 1.87 2.54
C LYS A 188 20.69 1.27 2.57
N GLU A 189 20.04 1.26 3.73
CA GLU A 189 18.66 0.80 3.87
C GLU A 189 17.72 1.69 3.07
N TYR A 190 17.87 3.02 3.20
CA TYR A 190 17.07 3.97 2.44
C TYR A 190 17.15 3.73 0.93
N GLN A 191 18.37 3.55 0.38
CA GLN A 191 18.54 3.29 -1.05
C GLN A 191 17.89 1.97 -1.48
N ILE A 192 17.94 0.94 -0.64
CA ILE A 192 17.24 -0.33 -0.90
C ILE A 192 15.72 -0.11 -0.98
N LEU A 193 15.15 0.57 0.02
CA LEU A 193 13.71 0.85 0.03
C LEU A 193 13.29 1.73 -1.15
N ARG A 194 14.10 2.73 -1.49
CA ARG A 194 13.89 3.62 -2.64
C ARG A 194 13.84 2.82 -3.96
N ASP A 195 14.86 2.01 -4.21
CA ASP A 195 14.95 1.22 -5.44
C ASP A 195 13.82 0.19 -5.54
N GLN A 196 13.45 -0.45 -4.42
CA GLN A 196 12.31 -1.34 -4.36
C GLN A 196 11.00 -0.60 -4.63
N SER A 197 10.79 0.56 -4.03
CA SER A 197 9.59 1.37 -4.26
C SER A 197 9.41 1.72 -5.74
N PHE A 198 10.48 2.10 -6.42
CA PHE A 198 10.42 2.41 -7.85
C PHE A 198 10.07 1.18 -8.70
N LYS A 199 10.62 0.01 -8.37
CA LYS A 199 10.27 -1.25 -9.03
C LYS A 199 8.81 -1.61 -8.79
N ILE A 200 8.32 -1.45 -7.57
CA ILE A 200 6.94 -1.74 -7.19
C ILE A 200 5.97 -0.87 -7.97
N LEU A 201 6.17 0.45 -7.99
CA LEU A 201 5.27 1.36 -8.70
C LEU A 201 5.19 1.06 -10.20
N ARG A 202 6.35 0.72 -10.82
CA ARG A 202 6.42 0.33 -12.24
C ARG A 202 5.66 -0.94 -12.51
N GLU A 203 5.85 -1.97 -11.68
CA GLU A 203 5.21 -3.28 -11.88
C GLU A 203 3.71 -3.26 -11.59
N ILE A 204 3.29 -2.55 -10.56
CA ILE A 204 1.88 -2.32 -10.26
C ILE A 204 1.22 -1.53 -11.39
N GLY A 205 1.94 -0.58 -12.00
CA GLY A 205 1.44 0.24 -13.10
C GLY A 205 0.78 1.54 -12.64
N VAL A 206 1.21 2.11 -11.49
CA VAL A 206 0.82 3.47 -11.13
C VAL A 206 1.66 4.44 -11.94
N GLU A 207 1.01 5.17 -12.84
CA GLU A 207 1.68 6.06 -13.80
C GLU A 207 1.41 7.54 -13.54
N THR A 208 0.43 7.87 -12.71
CA THR A 208 0.02 9.26 -12.50
C THR A 208 -0.47 9.48 -11.08
N GLY A 209 0.44 9.71 -10.15
CA GLY A 209 0.00 10.06 -8.81
C GLY A 209 0.95 9.72 -7.69
N GLY A 210 0.47 9.93 -6.48
CA GLY A 210 1.13 9.60 -5.23
C GLY A 210 0.75 8.21 -4.75
N SER A 211 1.71 7.53 -4.15
CA SER A 211 1.56 6.20 -3.59
C SER A 211 2.34 6.10 -2.28
N ASN A 212 1.88 5.24 -1.42
CA ASN A 212 2.56 4.90 -0.17
C ASN A 212 3.01 3.44 -0.24
N VAL A 213 4.28 3.18 0.03
CA VAL A 213 4.85 1.83 0.09
C VAL A 213 5.33 1.56 1.51
N GLN A 214 4.84 0.49 2.13
CA GLN A 214 5.16 0.11 3.50
C GLN A 214 6.13 -1.06 3.55
N PHE A 215 7.15 -0.93 4.39
CA PHE A 215 8.22 -1.91 4.54
C PHE A 215 8.41 -2.31 5.99
N GLY A 216 8.74 -3.58 6.20
CA GLY A 216 9.26 -4.09 7.45
C GLY A 216 10.75 -4.37 7.34
N ILE A 217 11.54 -3.97 8.34
CA ILE A 217 12.96 -4.31 8.44
C ILE A 217 13.20 -5.08 9.73
N ASN A 218 13.71 -6.28 9.60
CA ASN A 218 14.12 -7.08 10.76
C ASN A 218 15.31 -6.44 11.46
N PRO A 219 15.18 -6.02 12.73
CA PRO A 219 16.28 -5.35 13.45
C PRO A 219 17.48 -6.25 13.76
N GLU A 220 17.31 -7.59 13.71
CA GLU A 220 18.36 -8.53 14.04
C GLU A 220 19.27 -8.85 12.84
N ASN A 221 18.70 -8.98 11.65
CA ASN A 221 19.43 -9.45 10.47
C ASN A 221 19.34 -8.52 9.25
N GLY A 222 18.56 -7.45 9.33
CA GLY A 222 18.40 -6.48 8.25
C GLY A 222 17.55 -6.97 7.06
N ARG A 223 16.82 -8.09 7.20
CA ARG A 223 15.90 -8.57 6.17
C ARG A 223 14.79 -7.54 5.93
N VAL A 224 14.56 -7.20 4.67
CA VAL A 224 13.55 -6.24 4.23
C VAL A 224 12.41 -6.98 3.57
N VAL A 225 11.19 -6.64 3.94
CA VAL A 225 9.97 -7.12 3.26
C VAL A 225 9.07 -5.94 2.94
N VAL A 226 8.40 -5.99 1.79
CA VAL A 226 7.30 -5.07 1.50
C VAL A 226 6.00 -5.64 2.08
N ILE A 227 5.26 -4.80 2.78
CA ILE A 227 4.01 -5.20 3.45
C ILE A 227 2.82 -4.95 2.53
N GLU A 228 2.72 -3.74 2.04
CA GLU A 228 1.66 -3.30 1.13
C GLU A 228 2.08 -2.04 0.35
N MET A 229 1.34 -1.78 -0.71
CA MET A 229 1.44 -0.54 -1.46
C MET A 229 0.04 0.03 -1.66
N ASN A 230 -0.14 1.27 -1.26
CA ASN A 230 -1.40 1.98 -1.42
C ASN A 230 -1.33 2.89 -2.66
N PRO A 231 -2.07 2.61 -3.75
CA PRO A 231 -2.01 3.38 -5.00
C PRO A 231 -2.86 4.67 -4.90
N ARG A 232 -2.71 5.41 -3.83
CA ARG A 232 -3.54 6.59 -3.51
C ARG A 232 -2.84 7.51 -2.53
N VAL A 233 -3.29 8.76 -2.50
CA VAL A 233 -2.92 9.71 -1.46
C VAL A 233 -3.53 9.27 -0.13
N SER A 234 -2.76 9.35 0.94
CA SER A 234 -3.08 8.85 2.27
C SER A 234 -2.87 9.89 3.38
N ARG A 235 -3.08 9.49 4.63
CA ARG A 235 -2.75 10.33 5.79
C ARG A 235 -1.26 10.62 5.89
N SER A 236 -0.43 9.63 5.57
CA SER A 236 1.03 9.77 5.52
C SER A 236 1.48 10.74 4.43
N SER A 237 0.77 10.79 3.29
CA SER A 237 1.03 11.82 2.26
C SER A 237 0.80 13.24 2.77
N ALA A 238 -0.20 13.45 3.63
CA ALA A 238 -0.43 14.75 4.25
C ALA A 238 0.68 15.11 5.26
N LEU A 239 1.16 14.14 6.05
CA LEU A 239 2.30 14.30 6.95
C LEU A 239 3.57 14.63 6.16
N ALA A 240 3.88 13.85 5.12
CA ALA A 240 5.04 14.07 4.25
C ALA A 240 4.99 15.44 3.59
N SER A 241 3.84 15.85 3.07
CA SER A 241 3.64 17.17 2.48
C SER A 241 3.91 18.29 3.48
N LYS A 242 3.50 18.11 4.73
CA LYS A 242 3.75 19.10 5.79
C LYS A 242 5.22 19.13 6.21
N ALA A 243 5.87 17.95 6.28
CA ALA A 243 7.26 17.83 6.69
C ALA A 243 8.22 18.41 5.64
N THR A 244 7.97 18.15 4.36
CA THR A 244 8.86 18.55 3.25
C THR A 244 8.49 19.88 2.59
N GLY A 245 7.23 20.30 2.69
CA GLY A 245 6.69 21.41 1.89
C GLY A 245 6.28 21.00 0.47
N PHE A 246 6.44 19.72 0.07
CA PHE A 246 6.03 19.25 -1.26
C PHE A 246 4.53 18.91 -1.26
N PRO A 247 3.71 19.56 -2.09
CA PRO A 247 2.24 19.40 -2.04
C PRO A 247 1.78 18.16 -2.82
N ILE A 248 1.96 16.96 -2.24
CA ILE A 248 1.69 15.65 -2.90
C ILE A 248 0.31 15.61 -3.55
N ALA A 249 -0.75 16.01 -2.84
CA ALA A 249 -2.11 15.95 -3.36
C ALA A 249 -2.32 16.86 -4.58
N LYS A 250 -1.79 18.09 -4.55
CA LYS A 250 -1.83 19.02 -5.69
C LYS A 250 -1.10 18.43 -6.89
N VAL A 251 0.12 17.94 -6.67
CA VAL A 251 0.93 17.33 -7.73
C VAL A 251 0.25 16.11 -8.31
N ALA A 252 -0.21 15.17 -7.47
CA ALA A 252 -0.92 13.97 -7.91
C ALA A 252 -2.18 14.29 -8.77
N ALA A 253 -2.93 15.33 -8.39
CA ALA A 253 -4.08 15.79 -9.18
C ALA A 253 -3.66 16.35 -10.55
N LEU A 254 -2.56 17.08 -10.62
CA LEU A 254 -2.03 17.60 -11.89
C LEU A 254 -1.50 16.48 -12.79
N LEU A 255 -0.79 15.51 -12.22
CA LEU A 255 -0.29 14.34 -12.96
C LEU A 255 -1.46 13.54 -13.56
N SER A 256 -2.55 13.38 -12.81
CA SER A 256 -3.71 12.61 -13.27
C SER A 256 -4.44 13.23 -14.45
N VAL A 257 -4.29 14.54 -14.70
CA VAL A 257 -4.82 15.24 -15.87
C VAL A 257 -3.78 15.47 -16.97
N GLY A 258 -2.60 14.81 -16.86
CA GLY A 258 -1.64 14.69 -17.96
C GLY A 258 -0.39 15.54 -17.85
N PHE A 259 -0.22 16.33 -16.79
CA PHE A 259 1.08 16.98 -16.53
C PHE A 259 2.15 15.94 -16.14
N THR A 260 3.41 16.34 -16.27
CA THR A 260 4.57 15.55 -15.83
C THR A 260 5.36 16.30 -14.76
N LEU A 261 6.15 15.58 -13.97
CA LEU A 261 6.92 16.19 -12.86
C LEU A 261 7.95 17.23 -13.33
N ASP A 262 8.49 17.07 -14.52
CA ASP A 262 9.44 18.00 -15.13
C ASP A 262 8.76 19.26 -15.68
N GLU A 263 7.46 19.21 -15.99
CA GLU A 263 6.66 20.37 -16.38
C GLU A 263 6.17 21.19 -15.18
N LEU A 264 6.09 20.58 -14.00
CA LEU A 264 5.61 21.23 -12.78
C LEU A 264 6.75 21.95 -12.06
N GLN A 265 6.45 23.12 -11.53
CA GLN A 265 7.36 23.86 -10.67
C GLN A 265 7.42 23.23 -9.26
N ASN A 266 8.59 23.16 -8.69
CA ASN A 266 8.79 22.72 -7.31
C ASN A 266 8.46 23.86 -6.34
N ASP A 267 7.41 23.70 -5.54
CA ASP A 267 6.96 24.69 -4.58
C ASP A 267 8.02 24.96 -3.48
N ILE A 268 8.84 23.93 -3.11
CA ILE A 268 9.90 24.06 -2.10
C ILE A 268 10.96 25.06 -2.56
N THR A 269 11.36 24.98 -3.81
CA THR A 269 12.39 25.84 -4.40
C THR A 269 11.81 27.14 -4.96
N LYS A 270 10.52 27.43 -4.74
CA LYS A 270 9.79 28.58 -5.30
C LYS A 270 9.89 28.64 -6.83
N GLY A 271 9.83 27.48 -7.47
CA GLY A 271 9.86 27.36 -8.93
C GLY A 271 11.26 27.43 -9.57
N LEU A 272 12.32 27.37 -8.77
CA LEU A 272 13.69 27.38 -9.31
C LEU A 272 14.08 26.04 -9.94
N THR A 273 13.45 24.95 -9.52
CA THR A 273 13.65 23.62 -10.09
C THR A 273 12.30 22.99 -10.47
N PRO A 274 12.28 22.01 -11.38
CA PRO A 274 11.09 21.21 -11.62
C PRO A 274 10.77 20.30 -10.42
N ALA A 275 9.51 19.85 -10.36
CA ALA A 275 9.03 18.97 -9.30
C ALA A 275 9.58 17.53 -9.39
N SER A 276 10.33 17.21 -10.44
CA SER A 276 11.03 15.92 -10.62
C SER A 276 12.28 15.74 -9.75
N PHE A 277 12.71 16.79 -9.04
CA PHE A 277 13.80 16.69 -8.07
C PHE A 277 13.28 16.21 -6.72
N GLU A 278 13.90 15.18 -6.16
CA GLU A 278 13.57 14.68 -4.84
C GLU A 278 13.82 15.76 -3.78
N PRO A 279 12.88 15.97 -2.83
CA PRO A 279 13.15 16.78 -1.66
C PRO A 279 14.25 16.13 -0.80
N SER A 280 15.21 16.91 -0.37
CA SER A 280 16.32 16.46 0.50
C SER A 280 16.00 16.71 1.96
#